data_22ae1463465f13ae7b793fe603c7e655
#
_entry.id   22ae1463465f13ae7b793fe603c7e655
#
_cell.length_a   1.000
_cell.length_b   1.000
_cell.length_c   1.000
_cell.angle_alpha   90.00
_cell.angle_beta   90.00
_cell.angle_gamma   90.00
#
_symmetry.space_group_name_H-M   'P 1'
#
loop_
_entity.id
_entity.type
_entity.pdbx_description
1 polymer ?
#
loop_
_entity_poly.entity_id
_entity_poly.type
_entity_poly.pdbx_seq_one_letter_code
_entity_poly.pdbx_strand_id
1 'polypeptide(L)'
;MSNWKTITGSEIIDSCIEDNNIKPLESVVEDAYKQNWLLASEGELKLLKLYYTDGFGWYFNKKTKQLTFVLHECKVIGAGAEFKAVKIKTYLTCIKKALLQAIGYYNKIKNKSYKSFSKELKNLAKDFNYDDVNQFIIDNFGLFLITCPNFVGHVKFSDVKDLVKSLEEPMNNSEVSPSKYWSGDKELKAIMERWNPGDVALIPTEQYDTTDTQKILEEIVFVNGNNN
;
A
#
# COMPACT_ATOMS: atom_id res chain seq x y z
N MET A 1 11.34 -2.37 24.00
CA MET A 1 9.92 -2.08 23.68
C MET A 1 9.92 -1.29 22.38
N SER A 2 9.05 -1.61 21.45
CA SER A 2 8.93 -0.86 20.19
C SER A 2 8.38 0.52 20.51
N ASN A 3 8.97 1.56 19.93
CA ASN A 3 8.50 2.94 20.08
C ASN A 3 7.37 3.24 19.10
N TRP A 4 6.55 2.24 18.77
CA TRP A 4 5.42 2.42 17.86
C TRP A 4 4.37 3.31 18.54
N LYS A 5 4.11 4.44 17.92
CA LYS A 5 3.07 5.36 18.39
C LYS A 5 1.72 4.93 17.81
N THR A 6 0.74 4.73 18.69
CA THR A 6 -0.63 4.48 18.26
C THR A 6 -1.26 5.79 17.81
N ILE A 7 -1.82 5.80 16.60
CA ILE A 7 -2.60 6.90 16.04
C ILE A 7 -3.92 6.31 15.58
N THR A 8 -5.01 6.87 16.05
CA THR A 8 -6.36 6.38 15.76
C THR A 8 -6.88 6.92 14.43
N GLY A 9 -7.83 6.22 13.83
CA GLY A 9 -8.51 6.69 12.63
C GLY A 9 -9.25 8.01 12.86
N SER A 10 -9.76 8.27 14.06
CA SER A 10 -10.34 9.56 14.43
C SER A 10 -9.33 10.69 14.33
N GLU A 11 -8.10 10.51 14.85
CA GLU A 11 -7.03 11.51 14.71
C GLU A 11 -6.65 11.76 13.26
N ILE A 12 -6.69 10.71 12.42
CA ILE A 12 -6.45 10.83 10.96
C ILE A 12 -7.58 11.65 10.31
N ILE A 13 -8.84 11.36 10.65
CA ILE A 13 -10.01 12.09 10.15
C ILE A 13 -9.95 13.56 10.57
N ASP A 14 -9.67 13.82 11.83
CA ASP A 14 -9.57 15.18 12.37
C ASP A 14 -8.48 15.97 11.64
N SER A 15 -7.31 15.38 11.39
CA SER A 15 -6.25 16.00 10.60
C SER A 15 -6.68 16.36 9.16
N CYS A 16 -7.62 15.59 8.59
CA CYS A 16 -8.19 15.90 7.26
C CYS A 16 -9.20 17.06 7.29
N ILE A 17 -9.84 17.29 8.45
CA ILE A 17 -10.92 18.28 8.61
C ILE A 17 -10.39 19.63 9.06
N GLU A 18 -9.31 19.69 9.84
CA GLU A 18 -8.75 20.92 10.40
C GLU A 18 -8.37 21.97 9.34
N ASP A 19 -8.11 21.57 8.11
CA ASP A 19 -7.80 22.49 6.99
C ASP A 19 -9.04 23.16 6.36
N ASN A 20 -10.18 23.19 7.04
CA ASN A 20 -11.43 23.86 6.59
C ASN A 20 -11.95 23.46 5.19
N ASN A 21 -11.51 22.35 4.66
CA ASN A 21 -12.00 21.84 3.39
C ASN A 21 -13.12 20.83 3.61
N ILE A 22 -14.35 21.28 3.38
CA ILE A 22 -15.57 20.46 3.43
C ILE A 22 -15.52 19.26 2.48
N LYS A 23 -14.52 19.19 1.62
CA LYS A 23 -14.31 18.11 0.64
C LYS A 23 -12.81 17.78 0.62
N PRO A 24 -12.38 16.72 1.32
CA PRO A 24 -10.99 16.32 1.27
C PRO A 24 -10.63 15.95 -0.16
N LEU A 25 -9.61 16.62 -0.70
CA LEU A 25 -8.95 16.19 -1.93
C LEU A 25 -8.17 14.92 -1.62
N GLU A 26 -7.98 14.05 -2.62
CA GLU A 26 -7.20 12.82 -2.48
C GLU A 26 -5.81 13.09 -1.85
N SER A 27 -5.16 14.20 -2.23
CA SER A 27 -3.89 14.61 -1.66
C SER A 27 -3.94 14.94 -0.17
N VAL A 28 -5.02 15.52 0.33
CA VAL A 28 -5.16 15.84 1.76
C VAL A 28 -5.31 14.57 2.59
N VAL A 29 -6.13 13.62 2.14
CA VAL A 29 -6.29 12.33 2.79
C VAL A 29 -4.98 11.52 2.73
N GLU A 30 -4.31 11.52 1.59
CA GLU A 30 -2.99 10.91 1.40
C GLU A 30 -1.96 11.49 2.38
N ASP A 31 -1.88 12.81 2.48
CA ASP A 31 -0.92 13.48 3.36
C ASP A 31 -1.23 13.22 4.84
N ALA A 32 -2.50 13.22 5.23
CA ALA A 32 -2.91 12.89 6.60
C ALA A 32 -2.50 11.46 6.98
N TYR A 33 -2.75 10.47 6.13
CA TYR A 33 -2.30 9.11 6.37
C TYR A 33 -0.78 9.01 6.42
N LYS A 34 -0.05 9.65 5.48
CA LYS A 34 1.41 9.64 5.46
C LYS A 34 2.01 10.26 6.72
N GLN A 35 1.52 11.43 7.14
CA GLN A 35 2.03 12.11 8.34
C GLN A 35 1.79 11.26 9.59
N ASN A 36 0.60 10.70 9.74
CA ASN A 36 0.28 9.88 10.89
C ASN A 36 1.06 8.55 10.89
N TRP A 37 1.30 7.96 9.71
CA TRP A 37 2.15 6.78 9.57
C TRP A 37 3.62 7.08 9.88
N LEU A 38 4.14 8.20 9.41
CA LEU A 38 5.49 8.66 9.74
C LEU A 38 5.66 8.90 11.24
N LEU A 39 4.65 9.47 11.90
CA LEU A 39 4.66 9.69 13.36
C LEU A 39 4.54 8.36 14.13
N ALA A 40 3.77 7.41 13.63
CA ALA A 40 3.66 6.09 14.24
C ALA A 40 4.94 5.26 14.11
N SER A 41 5.77 5.54 13.12
CA SER A 41 6.86 4.67 12.67
C SER A 41 8.22 5.01 13.24
N GLU A 42 8.36 5.77 14.33
CA GLU A 42 9.65 6.21 14.92
C GLU A 42 10.83 5.23 14.69
N GLY A 43 11.30 5.14 13.45
CA GLY A 43 12.48 4.36 13.02
C GLY A 43 12.22 2.92 12.58
N GLU A 44 11.00 2.39 12.63
CA GLU A 44 10.70 1.01 12.26
C GLU A 44 9.91 0.89 10.94
N LEU A 45 9.05 1.84 10.61
CA LEU A 45 8.42 1.96 9.31
C LEU A 45 8.89 3.25 8.65
N LYS A 46 9.53 3.16 7.50
CA LYS A 46 9.93 4.32 6.71
C LYS A 46 9.18 4.30 5.40
N LEU A 47 8.38 5.34 5.18
CA LEU A 47 7.73 5.56 3.89
C LEU A 47 8.68 6.36 3.00
N LEU A 48 9.01 5.80 1.84
CA LEU A 48 9.74 6.50 0.79
C LEU A 48 8.78 6.88 -0.31
N LYS A 49 8.92 8.08 -0.83
CA LYS A 49 8.20 8.48 -2.03
C LYS A 49 8.87 7.81 -3.22
N LEU A 50 8.32 6.69 -3.67
CA LEU A 50 8.58 6.23 -5.03
C LEU A 50 7.77 7.08 -5.99
N TYR A 51 8.39 7.51 -7.06
CA TYR A 51 7.76 8.34 -8.08
C TYR A 51 6.41 7.70 -8.50
N TYR A 52 5.31 8.42 -8.31
CA TYR A 52 3.94 8.02 -8.66
C TYR A 52 3.19 7.05 -7.71
N THR A 53 3.78 6.58 -6.62
CA THR A 53 3.01 5.89 -5.58
C THR A 53 2.62 6.88 -4.49
N ASP A 54 1.47 6.67 -3.85
CA ASP A 54 1.07 7.50 -2.71
C ASP A 54 1.97 7.25 -1.51
N GLY A 55 2.52 6.03 -1.37
CA GLY A 55 3.52 5.72 -0.37
C GLY A 55 4.23 4.41 -0.64
N PHE A 56 5.49 4.34 -0.21
CA PHE A 56 6.29 3.13 -0.22
C PHE A 56 7.20 3.13 1.00
N GLY A 57 7.28 2.01 1.68
CA GLY A 57 8.10 1.91 2.86
C GLY A 57 8.47 0.47 3.20
N TRP A 58 9.10 0.32 4.34
CA TRP A 58 9.43 -1.00 4.89
C TRP A 58 9.25 -1.03 6.40
N TYR A 59 8.93 -2.21 6.88
CA TYR A 59 8.86 -2.54 8.29
C TYR A 59 9.95 -3.57 8.62
N PHE A 60 10.69 -3.33 9.69
CA PHE A 60 11.67 -4.29 10.19
C PHE A 60 11.18 -4.92 11.49
N ASN A 61 10.91 -6.22 11.43
CA ASN A 61 10.53 -6.99 12.61
C ASN A 61 11.78 -7.36 13.40
N LYS A 62 11.98 -6.73 14.56
CA LYS A 62 13.16 -6.95 15.43
C LYS A 62 13.25 -8.37 15.97
N LYS A 63 12.13 -9.06 16.15
CA LYS A 63 12.08 -10.43 16.70
C LYS A 63 12.53 -11.45 15.65
N THR A 64 11.97 -11.37 14.45
CA THR A 64 12.26 -12.29 13.35
C THR A 64 13.43 -11.87 12.49
N LYS A 65 13.92 -10.62 12.65
CA LYS A 65 14.93 -10.00 11.78
C LYS A 65 14.50 -9.92 10.30
N GLN A 66 13.22 -9.95 10.06
CA GLN A 66 12.65 -9.86 8.72
C GLN A 66 12.30 -8.43 8.36
N LEU A 67 12.51 -8.09 7.10
CA LEU A 67 12.10 -6.83 6.51
C LEU A 67 10.94 -7.06 5.58
N THR A 68 9.91 -6.22 5.65
CA THR A 68 8.70 -6.32 4.82
C THR A 68 8.49 -5.00 4.10
N PHE A 69 8.46 -5.02 2.77
CA PHE A 69 8.08 -3.84 1.99
C PHE A 69 6.57 -3.69 1.91
N VAL A 70 6.13 -2.43 2.00
CA VAL A 70 4.74 -2.01 1.94
C VAL A 70 4.57 -1.00 0.82
N LEU A 71 3.56 -1.19 0.00
CA LEU A 71 3.13 -0.25 -1.03
C LEU A 71 1.78 0.32 -0.63
N HIS A 72 1.70 1.63 -0.48
CA HIS A 72 0.49 2.35 -0.08
C HIS A 72 -0.15 3.03 -1.29
N GLU A 73 -1.45 2.91 -1.40
CA GLU A 73 -2.26 3.58 -2.39
C GLU A 73 -3.52 4.15 -1.73
N CYS A 74 -3.77 5.43 -1.93
CA CYS A 74 -4.93 6.14 -1.41
C CYS A 74 -5.95 6.40 -2.51
N LYS A 75 -7.23 6.28 -2.21
CA LYS A 75 -8.32 6.66 -3.12
C LYS A 75 -9.44 7.35 -2.38
N VAL A 76 -9.87 8.46 -2.93
CA VAL A 76 -11.07 9.17 -2.49
C VAL A 76 -12.24 8.77 -3.39
N ILE A 77 -13.36 8.42 -2.78
CA ILE A 77 -14.57 8.01 -3.47
C ILE A 77 -15.40 9.24 -3.80
N GLY A 78 -15.30 9.69 -5.04
CA GLY A 78 -16.15 10.73 -5.59
C GLY A 78 -15.82 12.16 -5.11
N ALA A 79 -16.03 13.13 -5.97
CA ALA A 79 -15.94 14.54 -5.59
C ALA A 79 -17.04 14.87 -4.57
N GLY A 80 -16.66 15.08 -3.31
CA GLY A 80 -17.56 15.43 -2.23
C GLY A 80 -18.01 14.28 -1.35
N ALA A 81 -17.24 13.19 -1.32
CA ALA A 81 -17.44 12.15 -0.32
C ALA A 81 -17.15 12.76 1.06
N GLU A 82 -18.21 13.15 1.74
CA GLU A 82 -18.15 13.32 3.19
C GLU A 82 -17.74 11.97 3.77
N PHE A 83 -17.09 11.94 4.95
CA PHE A 83 -16.81 10.71 5.72
C PHE A 83 -18.11 9.99 6.15
N LYS A 84 -19.08 9.91 5.28
CA LYS A 84 -20.39 9.29 5.52
C LYS A 84 -20.42 7.88 4.96
N ALA A 85 -21.24 7.04 5.59
CA ALA A 85 -21.46 5.66 5.18
C ALA A 85 -21.74 5.55 3.67
N VAL A 86 -20.76 5.08 2.94
CA VAL A 86 -20.84 4.82 1.50
C VAL A 86 -21.34 3.39 1.28
N LYS A 87 -22.07 3.15 0.20
CA LYS A 87 -22.56 1.81 -0.13
C LYS A 87 -21.40 0.83 -0.32
N ILE A 88 -21.47 -0.38 0.23
CA ILE A 88 -20.45 -1.45 0.14
C ILE A 88 -19.91 -1.62 -1.29
N LYS A 89 -20.77 -1.58 -2.31
CA LYS A 89 -20.35 -1.68 -3.72
C LYS A 89 -19.35 -0.61 -4.14
N THR A 90 -19.44 0.59 -3.57
CA THR A 90 -18.53 1.70 -3.88
C THR A 90 -17.17 1.47 -3.24
N TYR A 91 -17.15 0.94 -2.01
CA TYR A 91 -15.89 0.54 -1.34
C TYR A 91 -15.15 -0.52 -2.13
N LEU A 92 -15.85 -1.58 -2.53
CA LEU A 92 -15.26 -2.65 -3.32
C LEU A 92 -14.63 -2.14 -4.63
N THR A 93 -15.31 -1.21 -5.30
CA THR A 93 -14.75 -0.57 -6.50
C THR A 93 -13.50 0.25 -6.17
N CYS A 94 -13.49 0.95 -5.04
CA CYS A 94 -12.35 1.76 -4.61
C CYS A 94 -11.12 0.88 -4.33
N ILE A 95 -11.32 -0.21 -3.57
CA ILE A 95 -10.27 -1.19 -3.29
C ILE A 95 -9.70 -1.77 -4.58
N LYS A 96 -10.56 -2.20 -5.50
CA LYS A 96 -10.14 -2.77 -6.78
C LYS A 96 -9.30 -1.79 -7.60
N LYS A 97 -9.69 -0.51 -7.64
CA LYS A 97 -8.94 0.54 -8.32
C LYS A 97 -7.57 0.77 -7.69
N ALA A 98 -7.53 0.94 -6.36
CA ALA A 98 -6.31 1.17 -5.62
C ALA A 98 -5.35 -0.02 -5.75
N LEU A 99 -5.86 -1.23 -5.54
CA LEU A 99 -5.05 -2.44 -5.65
C LEU A 99 -4.50 -2.65 -7.06
N LEU A 100 -5.32 -2.43 -8.11
CA LEU A 100 -4.85 -2.52 -9.49
C LEU A 100 -3.69 -1.56 -9.77
N GLN A 101 -3.79 -0.33 -9.28
CA GLN A 101 -2.74 0.67 -9.41
C GLN A 101 -1.48 0.26 -8.63
N ALA A 102 -1.63 -0.19 -7.39
CA ALA A 102 -0.54 -0.66 -6.54
C ALA A 102 0.19 -1.87 -7.13
N ILE A 103 -0.55 -2.86 -7.66
CA ILE A 103 0.03 -4.01 -8.38
C ILE A 103 0.79 -3.53 -9.63
N GLY A 104 0.29 -2.52 -10.31
CA GLY A 104 0.99 -1.92 -11.46
C GLY A 104 2.35 -1.33 -11.08
N TYR A 105 2.45 -0.65 -9.95
CA TYR A 105 3.73 -0.16 -9.44
C TYR A 105 4.67 -1.30 -9.00
N TYR A 106 4.13 -2.30 -8.31
CA TYR A 106 4.86 -3.51 -7.97
C TYR A 106 5.45 -4.18 -9.23
N ASN A 107 4.64 -4.33 -10.29
CA ASN A 107 5.07 -4.92 -11.56
C ASN A 107 6.20 -4.10 -12.23
N LYS A 108 6.14 -2.76 -12.15
CA LYS A 108 7.24 -1.91 -12.64
C LYS A 108 8.54 -2.10 -11.87
N ILE A 109 8.47 -2.32 -10.55
CA ILE A 109 9.65 -2.66 -9.74
C ILE A 109 10.18 -4.02 -10.18
N LYS A 110 9.33 -5.04 -10.28
CA LYS A 110 9.68 -6.39 -10.71
C LYS A 110 10.38 -6.41 -12.07
N ASN A 111 9.88 -5.65 -13.04
CA ASN A 111 10.41 -5.58 -14.39
C ASN A 111 11.58 -4.59 -14.55
N LYS A 112 12.15 -4.13 -13.43
CA LYS A 112 13.30 -3.21 -13.42
C LYS A 112 13.08 -1.91 -14.23
N SER A 113 11.82 -1.55 -14.46
CA SER A 113 11.45 -0.27 -15.07
C SER A 113 11.74 0.91 -14.14
N TYR A 114 11.97 0.62 -12.87
CA TYR A 114 12.35 1.57 -11.83
C TYR A 114 13.87 1.55 -11.67
N LYS A 115 14.51 2.71 -11.89
CA LYS A 115 15.99 2.82 -11.86
C LYS A 115 16.52 3.80 -10.80
N SER A 116 15.63 4.62 -10.23
CA SER A 116 16.03 5.70 -9.33
C SER A 116 15.59 5.44 -7.90
N PHE A 117 16.40 4.68 -7.16
CA PHE A 117 16.20 4.44 -5.74
C PHE A 117 17.02 5.40 -4.88
N SER A 118 16.50 5.75 -3.70
CA SER A 118 17.22 6.57 -2.74
C SER A 118 18.52 5.91 -2.29
N LYS A 119 19.47 6.74 -1.82
CA LYS A 119 20.74 6.22 -1.26
C LYS A 119 20.49 5.32 -0.04
N GLU A 120 19.49 5.68 0.77
CA GLU A 120 19.09 4.93 1.96
C GLU A 120 18.63 3.52 1.59
N LEU A 121 17.73 3.37 0.60
CA LEU A 121 17.25 2.07 0.15
C LEU A 121 18.36 1.22 -0.48
N LYS A 122 19.27 1.87 -1.22
CA LYS A 122 20.46 1.19 -1.77
C LYS A 122 21.41 0.66 -0.68
N ASN A 123 21.59 1.44 0.37
CA ASN A 123 22.41 1.00 1.51
C ASN A 123 21.71 -0.13 2.26
N LEU A 124 20.40 0.00 2.50
CA LEU A 124 19.63 -1.06 3.14
C LEU A 124 19.69 -2.38 2.36
N ALA A 125 19.59 -2.35 1.03
CA ALA A 125 19.73 -3.54 0.20
C ALA A 125 21.11 -4.21 0.41
N LYS A 126 22.19 -3.42 0.47
CA LYS A 126 23.55 -3.94 0.73
C LYS A 126 23.67 -4.54 2.13
N ASP A 127 23.06 -3.93 3.15
CA ASP A 127 23.06 -4.45 4.52
C ASP A 127 22.36 -5.83 4.60
N PHE A 128 21.46 -6.11 3.66
CA PHE A 128 20.82 -7.41 3.49
C PHE A 128 21.46 -8.29 2.41
N ASN A 129 22.67 -7.97 1.95
CA ASN A 129 23.43 -8.69 0.92
C ASN A 129 22.76 -8.76 -0.46
N TYR A 130 22.06 -7.70 -0.86
CA TYR A 130 21.49 -7.56 -2.19
C TYR A 130 22.24 -6.52 -3.02
N ASP A 131 22.68 -6.89 -4.21
CA ASP A 131 23.23 -5.97 -5.21
C ASP A 131 22.13 -5.31 -6.06
N ASP A 132 21.01 -5.98 -6.24
CA ASP A 132 19.86 -5.51 -7.02
C ASP A 132 18.73 -5.06 -6.08
N VAL A 133 18.49 -3.75 -6.04
CA VAL A 133 17.44 -3.16 -5.19
C VAL A 133 16.04 -3.61 -5.59
N ASN A 134 15.77 -3.82 -6.90
CA ASN A 134 14.48 -4.31 -7.35
C ASN A 134 14.24 -5.73 -6.80
N GLN A 135 15.25 -6.60 -6.90
CA GLN A 135 15.16 -7.96 -6.37
C GLN A 135 14.97 -7.95 -4.86
N PHE A 136 15.73 -7.09 -4.15
CA PHE A 136 15.58 -6.91 -2.70
C PHE A 136 14.14 -6.56 -2.31
N ILE A 137 13.50 -5.63 -3.04
CA ILE A 137 12.11 -5.26 -2.78
C ILE A 137 11.17 -6.43 -3.06
N ILE A 138 11.33 -7.11 -4.18
CA ILE A 138 10.45 -8.20 -4.61
C ILE A 138 10.49 -9.38 -3.63
N ASP A 139 11.67 -9.78 -3.19
CA ASP A 139 11.86 -10.90 -2.29
C ASP A 139 11.31 -10.64 -0.88
N ASN A 140 11.23 -9.37 -0.50
CA ASN A 140 10.75 -8.94 0.81
C ASN A 140 9.43 -8.16 0.73
N PHE A 141 8.69 -8.27 -0.36
CA PHE A 141 7.41 -7.58 -0.53
C PHE A 141 6.28 -8.33 0.19
N GLY A 142 5.55 -7.64 1.07
CA GLY A 142 4.56 -8.30 1.92
C GLY A 142 3.15 -7.72 1.91
N LEU A 143 2.99 -6.42 1.68
CA LEU A 143 1.70 -5.78 1.92
C LEU A 143 1.40 -4.68 0.90
N PHE A 144 0.17 -4.69 0.38
CA PHE A 144 -0.49 -3.53 -0.19
C PHE A 144 -1.38 -2.92 0.88
N LEU A 145 -1.11 -1.66 1.24
CA LEU A 145 -1.95 -0.87 2.11
C LEU A 145 -2.83 0.03 1.26
N ILE A 146 -4.13 -0.06 1.44
CA ILE A 146 -5.11 0.73 0.71
C ILE A 146 -5.84 1.61 1.69
N THR A 147 -5.80 2.92 1.49
CA THR A 147 -6.53 3.86 2.33
C THR A 147 -7.59 4.61 1.56
N CYS A 148 -8.72 4.75 2.19
CA CYS A 148 -9.83 5.58 1.76
C CYS A 148 -10.32 6.37 2.97
N PRO A 149 -11.06 7.47 2.80
CA PRO A 149 -11.54 8.25 3.95
C PRO A 149 -12.27 7.42 5.01
N ASN A 150 -12.96 6.35 4.61
CA ASN A 150 -13.84 5.59 5.48
C ASN A 150 -13.31 4.22 5.90
N PHE A 151 -12.19 3.76 5.34
CA PHE A 151 -11.59 2.48 5.73
C PHE A 151 -10.10 2.40 5.38
N VAL A 152 -9.43 1.50 6.08
CA VAL A 152 -8.08 1.04 5.77
C VAL A 152 -8.14 -0.43 5.37
N GLY A 153 -7.60 -0.76 4.21
CA GLY A 153 -7.53 -2.11 3.67
C GLY A 153 -6.09 -2.64 3.69
N HIS A 154 -5.94 -3.83 4.23
CA HIS A 154 -4.68 -4.55 4.26
C HIS A 154 -4.78 -5.76 3.32
N VAL A 155 -3.98 -5.78 2.27
CA VAL A 155 -3.93 -6.88 1.30
C VAL A 155 -2.55 -7.52 1.39
N LYS A 156 -2.46 -8.66 2.08
CA LYS A 156 -1.20 -9.43 2.13
C LYS A 156 -0.85 -9.90 0.71
N PHE A 157 0.41 -9.78 0.34
CA PHE A 157 0.86 -10.22 -0.98
C PHE A 157 0.59 -11.72 -1.21
N SER A 158 0.72 -12.53 -0.14
CA SER A 158 0.39 -13.95 -0.17
C SER A 158 -1.02 -14.24 -0.68
N ASP A 159 -1.99 -13.39 -0.33
CA ASP A 159 -3.41 -13.61 -0.58
C ASP A 159 -3.82 -13.22 -2.01
N VAL A 160 -2.96 -12.48 -2.71
CA VAL A 160 -3.21 -11.98 -4.07
C VAL A 160 -2.17 -12.41 -5.09
N LYS A 161 -1.32 -13.38 -4.78
CA LYS A 161 -0.27 -13.87 -5.70
C LYS A 161 -0.82 -14.27 -7.07
N ASP A 162 -1.92 -15.00 -7.10
CA ASP A 162 -2.51 -15.45 -8.36
C ASP A 162 -3.12 -14.30 -9.16
N LEU A 163 -3.72 -13.33 -8.47
CA LEU A 163 -4.19 -12.11 -9.10
C LEU A 163 -3.01 -11.32 -9.70
N VAL A 164 -1.95 -11.10 -8.92
CA VAL A 164 -0.74 -10.40 -9.39
C VAL A 164 -0.18 -11.09 -10.63
N LYS A 165 -0.08 -12.43 -10.62
CA LYS A 165 0.39 -13.22 -11.75
C LYS A 165 -0.52 -13.08 -12.98
N SER A 166 -1.84 -13.09 -12.79
CA SER A 166 -2.81 -12.94 -13.88
C SER A 166 -2.79 -11.55 -14.54
N LEU A 167 -2.35 -10.54 -13.80
CA LEU A 167 -2.24 -9.16 -14.27
C LEU A 167 -0.87 -8.84 -14.92
N GLU A 168 0.15 -9.68 -14.72
CA GLU A 168 1.53 -9.38 -15.13
C GLU A 168 1.66 -9.18 -16.64
N GLU A 169 1.19 -10.13 -17.44
CA GLU A 169 1.29 -10.04 -18.90
C GLU A 169 0.43 -8.89 -19.48
N PRO A 170 -0.84 -8.73 -19.10
CA PRO A 170 -1.63 -7.56 -19.52
C PRO A 170 -0.99 -6.22 -19.13
N MET A 171 -0.39 -6.12 -17.93
CA MET A 171 0.29 -4.89 -17.49
C MET A 171 1.54 -4.60 -18.30
N ASN A 172 2.30 -5.63 -18.69
CA ASN A 172 3.50 -5.46 -19.52
C ASN A 172 3.18 -5.01 -20.93
N ASN A 173 2.01 -5.39 -21.45
CA ASN A 173 1.52 -5.03 -22.77
C ASN A 173 0.72 -3.71 -22.77
N SER A 174 0.37 -3.19 -21.60
CA SER A 174 -0.44 -1.97 -21.49
C SER A 174 0.38 -0.71 -21.77
N GLU A 175 -0.14 0.14 -22.64
CA GLU A 175 0.47 1.43 -22.98
C GLU A 175 0.15 2.54 -21.96
N VAL A 176 -0.78 2.30 -21.05
CA VAL A 176 -1.18 3.31 -20.06
C VAL A 176 -0.40 3.17 -18.74
N SER A 177 -0.31 4.26 -18.00
CA SER A 177 0.33 4.26 -16.67
C SER A 177 -0.55 3.57 -15.63
N PRO A 178 0.02 3.04 -14.53
CA PRO A 178 -0.74 2.40 -13.45
C PRO A 178 -1.91 3.23 -12.93
N SER A 179 -1.74 4.55 -12.79
CA SER A 179 -2.80 5.47 -12.36
C SER A 179 -4.01 5.52 -13.30
N LYS A 180 -3.85 5.06 -14.54
CA LYS A 180 -4.91 5.04 -15.56
C LYS A 180 -5.42 3.64 -15.90
N TYR A 181 -4.91 2.58 -15.30
CA TYR A 181 -5.32 1.21 -15.62
C TYR A 181 -6.83 1.00 -15.54
N TRP A 182 -7.47 1.50 -14.49
CA TRP A 182 -8.92 1.34 -14.33
C TRP A 182 -9.76 2.03 -15.41
N SER A 183 -9.33 3.19 -15.87
CA SER A 183 -10.08 4.01 -16.85
C SER A 183 -9.61 3.81 -18.29
N GLY A 184 -8.36 3.44 -18.50
CA GLY A 184 -7.72 3.39 -19.81
C GLY A 184 -7.44 2.00 -20.34
N ASP A 185 -7.56 0.96 -19.51
CA ASP A 185 -7.27 -0.42 -19.91
C ASP A 185 -8.46 -1.34 -19.57
N LYS A 186 -9.16 -1.78 -20.62
CA LYS A 186 -10.38 -2.60 -20.46
C LYS A 186 -10.07 -4.01 -19.98
N GLU A 187 -8.94 -4.59 -20.39
CA GLU A 187 -8.54 -5.94 -20.01
C GLU A 187 -8.18 -6.01 -18.52
N LEU A 188 -7.29 -5.13 -18.07
CA LEU A 188 -6.90 -5.03 -16.67
C LEU A 188 -8.11 -4.77 -15.78
N LYS A 189 -8.99 -3.87 -16.19
CA LYS A 189 -10.24 -3.60 -15.48
C LYS A 189 -11.11 -4.84 -15.38
N ALA A 190 -11.30 -5.58 -16.47
CA ALA A 190 -12.13 -6.78 -16.50
C ALA A 190 -11.58 -7.92 -15.62
N ILE A 191 -10.26 -8.07 -15.51
CA ILE A 191 -9.64 -9.01 -14.58
C ILE A 191 -9.96 -8.61 -13.14
N MET A 192 -9.76 -7.33 -12.79
CA MET A 192 -10.04 -6.84 -11.45
C MET A 192 -11.53 -6.88 -11.08
N GLU A 193 -12.43 -6.64 -12.02
CA GLU A 193 -13.88 -6.71 -11.76
C GLU A 193 -14.31 -8.14 -11.37
N ARG A 194 -13.67 -9.17 -11.92
CA ARG A 194 -13.93 -10.59 -11.59
C ARG A 194 -13.30 -11.01 -10.26
N TRP A 195 -12.23 -10.35 -9.83
CA TRP A 195 -11.63 -10.65 -8.54
C TRP A 195 -12.58 -10.31 -7.39
N ASN A 196 -12.69 -11.22 -6.42
CA ASN A 196 -13.50 -11.01 -5.22
C ASN A 196 -12.58 -10.62 -4.05
N PRO A 197 -12.74 -9.43 -3.46
CA PRO A 197 -11.93 -8.98 -2.33
C PRO A 197 -12.39 -9.53 -0.97
N GLY A 198 -13.12 -10.65 -0.94
CA GLY A 198 -13.69 -11.22 0.29
C GLY A 198 -12.68 -11.53 1.40
N ASP A 199 -11.40 -11.70 1.04
CA ASP A 199 -10.32 -12.01 1.98
C ASP A 199 -9.52 -10.75 2.39
N VAL A 200 -9.92 -9.57 1.94
CA VAL A 200 -9.25 -8.32 2.32
C VAL A 200 -9.72 -7.88 3.71
N ALA A 201 -8.80 -7.75 4.64
CA ALA A 201 -9.08 -7.18 5.95
C ALA A 201 -9.37 -5.67 5.80
N LEU A 202 -10.65 -5.32 5.89
CA LEU A 202 -11.14 -3.93 5.85
C LEU A 202 -11.46 -3.47 7.26
N ILE A 203 -10.81 -2.41 7.69
CA ILE A 203 -11.06 -1.79 8.99
C ILE A 203 -11.69 -0.42 8.75
N PRO A 204 -12.90 -0.16 9.25
CA PRO A 204 -13.47 1.18 9.22
C PRO A 204 -12.51 2.19 9.84
N THR A 205 -12.32 3.35 9.23
CA THR A 205 -11.35 4.35 9.71
C THR A 205 -11.62 4.76 11.16
N GLU A 206 -12.89 4.83 11.57
CA GLU A 206 -13.28 5.13 12.97
C GLU A 206 -12.80 4.08 13.99
N GLN A 207 -12.56 2.85 13.55
CA GLN A 207 -12.12 1.72 14.38
C GLN A 207 -10.63 1.41 14.20
N TYR A 208 -9.99 2.02 13.21
CA TYR A 208 -8.61 1.77 12.85
C TYR A 208 -7.65 2.49 13.81
N ASP A 209 -6.58 1.82 14.14
CA ASP A 209 -5.37 2.45 14.63
C ASP A 209 -4.11 1.84 13.95
N THR A 210 -2.99 2.51 14.12
CA THR A 210 -1.73 2.09 13.48
C THR A 210 -1.22 0.74 13.99
N THR A 211 -1.69 0.28 15.16
CA THR A 211 -1.31 -1.04 15.70
C THR A 211 -1.95 -2.18 14.92
N ASP A 212 -3.07 -1.93 14.23
CA ASP A 212 -3.70 -2.93 13.37
C ASP A 212 -2.79 -3.26 12.18
N THR A 213 -2.19 -2.25 11.56
CA THR A 213 -1.20 -2.49 10.52
C THR A 213 0.06 -3.15 11.06
N GLN A 214 0.53 -2.75 12.23
CA GLN A 214 1.67 -3.39 12.88
C GLN A 214 1.43 -4.89 13.10
N LYS A 215 0.28 -5.27 13.63
CA LYS A 215 -0.09 -6.69 13.84
C LYS A 215 -0.01 -7.48 12.54
N ILE A 216 -0.58 -6.93 11.46
CA ILE A 216 -0.55 -7.58 10.15
C ILE A 216 0.88 -7.74 9.63
N LEU A 217 1.72 -6.72 9.78
CA LEU A 217 3.13 -6.79 9.37
C LEU A 217 3.93 -7.81 10.20
N GLU A 218 3.60 -7.97 11.49
CA GLU A 218 4.22 -8.97 12.35
C GLU A 218 3.80 -10.42 12.01
N GLU A 219 2.62 -10.60 11.42
CA GLU A 219 2.13 -11.89 10.94
C GLU A 219 2.70 -12.32 9.58
N ILE A 220 3.26 -11.40 8.81
CA ILE A 220 3.84 -11.71 7.51
C ILE A 220 5.13 -12.50 7.71
N VAL A 221 5.08 -13.78 7.37
CA VAL A 221 6.23 -14.68 7.41
C VAL A 221 6.65 -14.98 5.97
N PHE A 222 7.86 -14.59 5.63
CA PHE A 222 8.45 -15.03 4.37
C PHE A 222 9.01 -16.45 4.58
N VAL A 223 8.46 -17.40 3.85
CA VAL A 223 9.06 -18.74 3.76
C VAL A 223 10.28 -18.62 2.84
N ASN A 224 11.32 -18.01 3.33
CA ASN A 224 12.59 -17.94 2.61
C ASN A 224 13.33 -19.24 2.84
N GLY A 225 13.34 -20.07 1.81
CA GLY A 225 14.27 -21.20 1.73
C GLY A 225 15.69 -20.76 1.46
N ASN A 226 16.23 -19.82 2.22
CA ASN A 226 17.67 -19.49 2.21
C ASN A 226 18.08 -19.00 3.60
N ASN A 227 18.02 -19.92 4.56
CA ASN A 227 18.88 -19.87 5.73
C ASN A 227 20.11 -20.68 5.38
N ASN A 228 21.14 -20.03 4.91
CA ASN A 228 22.54 -20.50 4.99
C ASN A 228 23.36 -19.41 5.65
#